data_b8a970ea38e205773435ee6f92f03a33
#
_entry.id   b8a970ea38e205773435ee6f92f03a33
#
_cell.length_a   1.000
_cell.length_b   1.000
_cell.length_c   1.000
_cell.angle_alpha   90.00
_cell.angle_beta   90.00
_cell.angle_gamma   90.00
#
_symmetry.space_group_name_H-M   'P 1'
#
loop_
_entity.id
_entity.type
_entity.pdbx_description
1 polymer ?
#
loop_
_entity_poly.entity_id
_entity_poly.type
_entity_poly.pdbx_seq_one_letter_code
_entity_poly.pdbx_strand_id
1 'polypeptide(L)'
;MAEKIFDESKFNGQIAVILGSGLGKITSNIKNSISIQYISIPHYPQTTVEGHPGELVLGTLHDIDILIAKGRFHYYEGYSFEEITIPIQLFSRLGIKYLIITNSAGSMNLNHPPGNFMVADSHMDCTFRSDSNDPEIRSHSIFHDPSLIQLAKSSAKKLEQEINTGTYCWTLGPCYETPAEIKNMRYLGGDAVGMSTVPEIVTAAKLGIKTLTLSCLTNYAAGISRSPLTHHEVVMNAKKFDKNFSNVIIEIIKKID
;
A
#
# COMPACT_ATOMS: atom_id res chain seq x y z
N MET A 1 -1.53 -19.13 12.62
CA MET A 1 -1.65 -17.67 12.42
C MET A 1 -3.09 -17.17 12.64
N ALA A 2 -4.03 -17.49 11.78
CA ALA A 2 -5.42 -16.97 11.89
C ALA A 2 -6.10 -17.31 13.21
N GLU A 3 -6.01 -18.54 13.68
CA GLU A 3 -6.54 -18.98 14.99
C GLU A 3 -6.03 -18.11 16.14
N LYS A 4 -4.71 -17.87 16.21
CA LYS A 4 -4.13 -17.00 17.24
C LYS A 4 -4.73 -15.61 17.22
N ILE A 5 -4.86 -14.98 16.04
CA ILE A 5 -5.41 -13.65 15.91
C ILE A 5 -6.89 -13.66 16.31
N PHE A 6 -7.65 -14.65 15.86
CA PHE A 6 -9.06 -14.78 16.19
C PHE A 6 -9.27 -14.98 17.70
N ASP A 7 -8.46 -15.83 18.34
CA ASP A 7 -8.55 -16.10 19.79
C ASP A 7 -8.22 -14.86 20.62
N GLU A 8 -7.21 -14.10 20.22
CA GLU A 8 -6.78 -12.91 20.95
C GLU A 8 -7.70 -11.70 20.74
N SER A 9 -8.29 -11.53 19.54
CA SER A 9 -9.01 -10.31 19.18
C SER A 9 -10.51 -10.47 19.00
N LYS A 10 -10.99 -11.71 18.76
CA LYS A 10 -12.38 -11.99 18.35
C LYS A 10 -12.81 -11.18 17.12
N PHE A 11 -11.85 -10.85 16.25
CA PHE A 11 -12.06 -10.02 15.09
C PHE A 11 -13.05 -10.64 14.10
N ASN A 12 -14.01 -9.85 13.64
CA ASN A 12 -15.04 -10.26 12.67
C ASN A 12 -15.22 -9.24 11.54
N GLY A 13 -14.23 -8.38 11.31
CA GLY A 13 -14.27 -7.36 10.28
C GLY A 13 -13.95 -7.91 8.89
N GLN A 14 -14.34 -7.17 7.88
CA GLN A 14 -14.12 -7.51 6.46
C GLN A 14 -13.14 -6.57 5.76
N ILE A 15 -12.60 -5.58 6.45
CA ILE A 15 -11.72 -4.55 5.90
C ILE A 15 -10.33 -4.66 6.52
N ALA A 16 -9.32 -4.71 5.67
CA ALA A 16 -7.93 -4.59 6.09
C ALA A 16 -7.25 -3.41 5.40
N VAL A 17 -6.27 -2.81 6.09
CA VAL A 17 -5.39 -1.77 5.55
C VAL A 17 -3.94 -2.17 5.75
N ILE A 18 -3.12 -2.08 4.71
CA ILE A 18 -1.67 -2.19 4.82
C ILE A 18 -1.08 -0.79 4.75
N LEU A 19 -0.32 -0.40 5.77
CA LEU A 19 0.30 0.91 5.84
C LEU A 19 1.71 0.91 5.25
N GLY A 20 1.97 1.87 4.37
CA GLY A 20 3.29 2.17 3.84
C GLY A 20 4.15 2.96 4.83
N SER A 21 5.44 3.13 4.50
CA SER A 21 6.42 3.85 5.32
C SER A 21 5.97 5.28 5.62
N GLY A 22 5.96 5.64 6.90
CA GLY A 22 5.57 6.97 7.37
C GLY A 22 4.07 7.27 7.40
N LEU A 23 3.20 6.30 7.07
CA LEU A 23 1.74 6.45 6.98
C LEU A 23 1.04 5.71 8.14
N GLY A 24 1.23 6.17 9.37
CA GLY A 24 0.75 5.47 10.57
C GLY A 24 -0.38 6.16 11.35
N LYS A 25 -0.71 7.40 11.01
CA LYS A 25 -1.61 8.23 11.83
C LYS A 25 -3.03 7.71 11.96
N ILE A 26 -3.50 6.97 10.98
CA ILE A 26 -4.85 6.36 11.01
C ILE A 26 -5.05 5.50 12.27
N THR A 27 -4.01 4.84 12.77
CA THR A 27 -4.12 3.94 13.94
C THR A 27 -4.51 4.68 15.22
N SER A 28 -4.23 5.97 15.34
CA SER A 28 -4.66 6.77 16.49
C SER A 28 -6.17 6.98 16.57
N ASN A 29 -6.92 6.67 15.52
CA ASN A 29 -8.38 6.77 15.46
C ASN A 29 -9.08 5.44 15.78
N ILE A 30 -8.32 4.35 15.96
CA ILE A 30 -8.88 3.03 16.27
C ILE A 30 -9.25 2.97 17.75
N LYS A 31 -10.50 2.63 18.02
CA LYS A 31 -11.00 2.39 19.36
C LYS A 31 -10.93 0.91 19.72
N ASN A 32 -10.86 0.60 21.02
CA ASN A 32 -10.80 -0.77 21.55
C ASN A 32 -9.73 -1.62 20.85
N SER A 33 -8.58 -1.00 20.55
CA SER A 33 -7.55 -1.64 19.74
C SER A 33 -6.76 -2.69 20.50
N ILE A 34 -6.52 -3.82 19.85
CA ILE A 34 -5.56 -4.86 20.23
C ILE A 34 -4.41 -4.82 19.24
N SER A 35 -3.19 -4.78 19.77
CA SER A 35 -1.97 -4.82 18.95
C SER A 35 -1.29 -6.18 19.11
N ILE A 36 -1.03 -6.84 18.00
CA ILE A 36 -0.35 -8.14 17.93
C ILE A 36 0.96 -7.97 17.16
N GLN A 37 2.09 -8.13 17.85
CA GLN A 37 3.40 -8.01 17.23
C GLN A 37 3.64 -9.16 16.23
N TYR A 38 4.23 -8.88 15.07
CA TYR A 38 4.52 -9.89 14.05
C TYR A 38 5.34 -11.05 14.59
N ILE A 39 6.35 -10.74 15.45
CA ILE A 39 7.19 -11.76 16.09
C ILE A 39 6.40 -12.77 16.95
N SER A 40 5.23 -12.38 17.45
CA SER A 40 4.39 -13.27 18.25
C SER A 40 3.49 -14.18 17.40
N ILE A 41 3.39 -13.93 16.08
CA ILE A 41 2.55 -14.71 15.16
C ILE A 41 3.41 -15.86 14.60
N PRO A 42 3.05 -17.13 14.83
CA PRO A 42 3.84 -18.27 14.35
C PRO A 42 4.06 -18.21 12.83
N HIS A 43 5.31 -18.36 12.39
CA HIS A 43 5.70 -18.37 10.97
C HIS A 43 5.37 -17.09 10.17
N TYR A 44 5.09 -15.97 10.86
CA TYR A 44 4.88 -14.70 10.19
C TYR A 44 6.23 -14.01 9.96
N PRO A 45 6.47 -13.41 8.78
CA PRO A 45 7.72 -12.72 8.52
C PRO A 45 7.95 -11.53 9.44
N GLN A 46 9.19 -11.06 9.55
CA GLN A 46 9.56 -9.90 10.34
C GLN A 46 10.01 -8.78 9.43
N THR A 47 9.57 -7.56 9.67
CA THR A 47 10.05 -6.41 8.91
C THR A 47 11.34 -5.86 9.52
N THR A 48 12.28 -5.46 8.67
CA THR A 48 13.56 -4.84 9.05
C THR A 48 13.65 -3.38 8.60
N VAL A 49 12.65 -2.90 7.88
CA VAL A 49 12.65 -1.55 7.28
C VAL A 49 12.22 -0.50 8.29
N GLU A 50 12.98 0.60 8.37
CA GLU A 50 12.63 1.76 9.19
C GLU A 50 11.25 2.32 8.79
N GLY A 51 10.42 2.61 9.79
CA GLY A 51 9.04 3.07 9.56
C GLY A 51 8.00 1.96 9.49
N HIS A 52 8.39 0.70 9.65
CA HIS A 52 7.52 -0.47 9.75
C HIS A 52 7.57 -1.10 11.15
N PRO A 53 6.66 -0.74 12.08
CA PRO A 53 6.68 -1.25 13.46
C PRO A 53 6.52 -2.76 13.60
N GLY A 54 5.99 -3.44 12.59
CA GLY A 54 5.82 -4.90 12.61
C GLY A 54 4.71 -5.38 13.55
N GLU A 55 3.52 -4.79 13.43
CA GLU A 55 2.36 -5.17 14.24
C GLU A 55 1.05 -5.16 13.43
N LEU A 56 0.12 -6.03 13.81
CA LEU A 56 -1.29 -5.95 13.44
C LEU A 56 -2.05 -5.19 14.52
N VAL A 57 -2.83 -4.19 14.12
CA VAL A 57 -3.74 -3.46 15.01
C VAL A 57 -5.16 -3.79 14.58
N LEU A 58 -5.93 -4.37 15.50
CA LEU A 58 -7.33 -4.75 15.31
C LEU A 58 -8.19 -3.91 16.26
N GLY A 59 -9.33 -3.45 15.79
CA GLY A 59 -10.25 -2.65 16.61
C GLY A 59 -11.33 -2.03 15.76
N THR A 60 -11.97 -0.98 16.27
CA THR A 60 -13.08 -0.33 15.59
C THR A 60 -12.74 1.09 15.14
N LEU A 61 -13.11 1.41 13.91
CA LEU A 61 -13.04 2.74 13.34
C LEU A 61 -14.46 3.16 12.92
N HIS A 62 -15.05 4.15 13.62
CA HIS A 62 -16.46 4.54 13.40
C HIS A 62 -17.42 3.35 13.40
N ASP A 63 -17.29 2.48 14.41
CA ASP A 63 -18.09 1.27 14.63
C ASP A 63 -17.93 0.19 13.54
N ILE A 64 -16.93 0.31 12.70
CA ILE A 64 -16.53 -0.69 11.69
C ILE A 64 -15.31 -1.44 12.20
N ASP A 65 -15.39 -2.77 12.29
CA ASP A 65 -14.24 -3.60 12.64
C ASP A 65 -13.21 -3.56 11.53
N ILE A 66 -11.97 -3.24 11.90
CA ILE A 66 -10.87 -3.06 10.94
C ILE A 66 -9.59 -3.73 11.43
N LEU A 67 -8.83 -4.29 10.50
CA LEU A 67 -7.49 -4.78 10.70
C LEU A 67 -6.49 -3.88 9.99
N ILE A 68 -5.47 -3.40 10.70
CA ILE A 68 -4.40 -2.59 10.13
C ILE A 68 -3.07 -3.31 10.31
N ALA A 69 -2.37 -3.58 9.19
CA ALA A 69 -0.99 -4.02 9.21
C ALA A 69 -0.06 -2.80 9.20
N LYS A 70 0.66 -2.58 10.30
CA LYS A 70 1.67 -1.52 10.44
C LYS A 70 3.04 -2.04 10.06
N GLY A 71 3.24 -2.14 8.78
CA GLY A 71 4.45 -2.65 8.14
C GLY A 71 4.13 -3.69 7.09
N ARG A 72 5.05 -3.79 6.16
CA ARG A 72 5.01 -4.77 5.06
C ARG A 72 6.38 -5.38 4.87
N PHE A 73 6.44 -6.39 4.02
CA PHE A 73 7.66 -7.09 3.67
C PHE A 73 8.04 -6.73 2.23
N HIS A 74 9.35 -6.54 1.99
CA HIS A 74 9.85 -6.22 0.68
C HIS A 74 10.76 -7.33 0.17
N TYR A 75 10.79 -7.50 -1.13
CA TYR A 75 11.62 -8.51 -1.76
C TYR A 75 13.11 -8.33 -1.46
N TYR A 76 13.57 -7.08 -1.35
CA TYR A 76 14.97 -6.77 -1.02
C TYR A 76 15.37 -7.10 0.44
N GLU A 77 14.44 -7.44 1.31
CA GLU A 77 14.73 -7.94 2.65
C GLU A 77 15.16 -9.43 2.64
N GLY A 78 15.21 -10.06 1.45
CA GLY A 78 15.61 -11.45 1.27
C GLY A 78 14.46 -12.45 1.33
N TYR A 79 13.22 -11.97 1.36
CA TYR A 79 12.03 -12.80 1.35
C TYR A 79 11.63 -13.23 -0.07
N SER A 80 11.09 -14.44 -0.20
CA SER A 80 10.46 -14.93 -1.43
C SER A 80 9.14 -14.20 -1.72
N PHE A 81 8.62 -14.38 -2.93
CA PHE A 81 7.32 -13.83 -3.30
C PHE A 81 6.19 -14.37 -2.41
N GLU A 82 6.24 -15.64 -2.04
CA GLU A 82 5.29 -16.28 -1.14
C GLU A 82 5.33 -15.65 0.25
N GLU A 83 6.54 -15.41 0.78
CA GLU A 83 6.70 -14.84 2.13
C GLU A 83 6.22 -13.41 2.22
N ILE A 84 6.53 -12.54 1.25
CA ILE A 84 6.05 -11.14 1.27
C ILE A 84 4.53 -11.03 1.13
N THR A 85 3.85 -12.08 0.67
CA THR A 85 2.39 -12.13 0.49
C THR A 85 1.65 -12.89 1.58
N ILE A 86 2.36 -13.45 2.58
CA ILE A 86 1.75 -14.10 3.76
C ILE A 86 0.66 -13.23 4.42
N PRO A 87 0.82 -11.90 4.58
CA PRO A 87 -0.23 -11.06 5.13
C PRO A 87 -1.56 -11.19 4.39
N ILE A 88 -1.53 -11.23 3.07
CA ILE A 88 -2.73 -11.30 2.24
C ILE A 88 -3.43 -12.66 2.40
N GLN A 89 -2.63 -13.73 2.47
CA GLN A 89 -3.15 -15.08 2.74
C GLN A 89 -3.79 -15.16 4.14
N LEU A 90 -3.17 -14.52 5.13
CA LEU A 90 -3.73 -14.41 6.48
C LEU A 90 -5.05 -13.64 6.49
N PHE A 91 -5.11 -12.50 5.80
CA PHE A 91 -6.32 -11.68 5.70
C PHE A 91 -7.47 -12.43 5.05
N SER A 92 -7.20 -13.19 3.99
CA SER A 92 -8.20 -14.07 3.36
C SER A 92 -8.78 -15.08 4.38
N ARG A 93 -7.92 -15.71 5.19
CA ARG A 93 -8.35 -16.67 6.24
C ARG A 93 -9.12 -16.02 7.38
N LEU A 94 -8.91 -14.73 7.63
CA LEU A 94 -9.67 -13.93 8.60
C LEU A 94 -10.98 -13.39 8.04
N GLY A 95 -11.32 -13.69 6.78
CA GLY A 95 -12.57 -13.27 6.16
C GLY A 95 -12.56 -11.85 5.56
N ILE A 96 -11.37 -11.27 5.37
CA ILE A 96 -11.23 -9.96 4.73
C ILE A 96 -11.74 -10.03 3.29
N LYS A 97 -12.60 -9.08 2.92
CA LYS A 97 -13.17 -8.91 1.58
C LYS A 97 -12.65 -7.65 0.87
N TYR A 98 -12.26 -6.64 1.64
CA TYR A 98 -11.78 -5.36 1.14
C TYR A 98 -10.39 -5.06 1.68
N LEU A 99 -9.46 -4.79 0.80
CA LEU A 99 -8.07 -4.49 1.14
C LEU A 99 -7.68 -3.12 0.61
N ILE A 100 -7.32 -2.22 1.51
CA ILE A 100 -6.70 -0.94 1.15
C ILE A 100 -5.19 -1.08 1.32
N ILE A 101 -4.46 -0.99 0.22
CA ILE A 101 -2.99 -1.02 0.23
C ILE A 101 -2.49 0.41 0.11
N THR A 102 -1.71 0.87 1.08
CA THR A 102 -1.06 2.18 0.99
C THR A 102 0.44 2.04 0.81
N ASN A 103 1.03 3.01 0.14
CA ASN A 103 2.48 3.09 -0.04
C ASN A 103 2.95 4.54 -0.14
N SER A 104 4.25 4.74 0.10
CA SER A 104 4.97 5.93 -0.29
C SER A 104 5.62 5.66 -1.66
N ALA A 105 5.44 6.55 -2.61
CA ALA A 105 5.91 6.36 -3.99
C ALA A 105 6.59 7.61 -4.54
N GLY A 106 7.55 7.40 -5.44
CA GLY A 106 8.15 8.44 -6.25
C GLY A 106 7.25 8.78 -7.46
N SER A 107 6.88 10.05 -7.60
CA SER A 107 6.13 10.49 -8.78
C SER A 107 7.03 10.53 -10.01
N MET A 108 6.58 9.89 -11.08
CA MET A 108 7.19 9.97 -12.40
C MET A 108 6.45 10.93 -13.34
N ASN A 109 5.28 11.45 -12.92
CA ASN A 109 4.42 12.32 -13.69
C ASN A 109 4.44 13.74 -13.14
N LEU A 110 4.82 14.73 -13.95
CA LEU A 110 4.88 16.13 -13.55
C LEU A 110 3.52 16.73 -13.18
N ASN A 111 2.43 16.14 -13.68
CA ASN A 111 1.06 16.55 -13.32
C ASN A 111 0.61 15.96 -11.97
N HIS A 112 1.39 15.06 -11.39
CA HIS A 112 1.13 14.44 -10.09
C HIS A 112 2.27 14.81 -9.11
N PRO A 113 2.38 16.06 -8.66
CA PRO A 113 3.51 16.48 -7.85
C PRO A 113 3.53 15.82 -6.46
N PRO A 114 4.70 15.78 -5.81
CA PRO A 114 4.80 15.37 -4.42
C PRO A 114 3.85 16.16 -3.52
N GLY A 115 3.20 15.45 -2.59
CA GLY A 115 2.12 15.95 -1.75
C GLY A 115 0.74 15.57 -2.23
N ASN A 116 0.59 15.21 -3.49
CA ASN A 116 -0.66 14.66 -4.03
C ASN A 116 -0.80 13.17 -3.71
N PHE A 117 -2.02 12.68 -3.83
CA PHE A 117 -2.33 11.26 -3.69
C PHE A 117 -2.68 10.67 -5.06
N MET A 118 -2.35 9.40 -5.25
CA MET A 118 -2.70 8.67 -6.47
C MET A 118 -3.44 7.38 -6.11
N VAL A 119 -4.58 7.16 -6.75
CA VAL A 119 -5.22 5.84 -6.80
C VAL A 119 -4.60 5.08 -7.97
N ALA A 120 -4.02 3.94 -7.71
CA ALA A 120 -3.60 3.08 -8.80
C ALA A 120 -4.84 2.43 -9.45
N ASP A 121 -5.08 2.75 -10.72
CA ASP A 121 -6.06 2.07 -11.57
C ASP A 121 -5.42 1.00 -12.46
N SER A 122 -4.10 0.94 -12.43
CA SER A 122 -3.26 -0.02 -13.11
C SER A 122 -1.92 -0.20 -12.39
N HIS A 123 -1.24 -1.29 -12.68
CA HIS A 123 0.10 -1.55 -12.19
C HIS A 123 0.97 -2.19 -13.25
N MET A 124 2.29 -2.16 -13.03
CA MET A 124 3.30 -2.75 -13.88
C MET A 124 4.39 -3.40 -13.03
N ASP A 125 4.78 -4.63 -13.35
CA ASP A 125 5.96 -5.28 -12.76
C ASP A 125 7.20 -4.89 -13.56
N CYS A 126 8.03 -4.03 -12.99
CA CYS A 126 9.29 -3.55 -13.60
C CYS A 126 10.51 -4.15 -12.88
N THR A 127 10.38 -5.33 -12.30
CA THR A 127 11.47 -5.95 -11.53
C THR A 127 12.49 -6.68 -12.37
N PHE A 128 12.13 -7.07 -13.59
CA PHE A 128 12.98 -7.84 -14.53
C PHE A 128 13.58 -9.10 -13.90
N ARG A 129 12.88 -9.72 -12.93
CA ARG A 129 13.29 -11.01 -12.37
C ARG A 129 13.20 -12.10 -13.44
N SER A 130 13.96 -13.19 -13.28
CA SER A 130 13.94 -14.33 -14.20
C SER A 130 12.58 -15.01 -14.33
N ASP A 131 11.72 -14.85 -13.32
CA ASP A 131 10.36 -15.39 -13.23
C ASP A 131 9.26 -14.34 -13.52
N SER A 132 9.63 -13.09 -13.82
CA SER A 132 8.68 -12.05 -14.23
C SER A 132 8.52 -11.99 -15.74
N ASN A 133 7.35 -11.52 -16.20
CA ASN A 133 7.14 -11.15 -17.59
C ASN A 133 7.77 -9.77 -17.88
N ASP A 134 7.87 -9.41 -19.16
CA ASP A 134 8.17 -8.04 -19.56
C ASP A 134 7.15 -7.07 -18.97
N PRO A 135 7.56 -5.83 -18.64
CA PRO A 135 6.66 -4.84 -18.09
C PRO A 135 5.45 -4.58 -18.98
N GLU A 136 4.27 -4.84 -18.43
CA GLU A 136 2.98 -4.66 -19.08
C GLU A 136 1.99 -3.99 -18.12
N ILE A 137 1.22 -3.03 -18.62
CA ILE A 137 0.16 -2.39 -17.83
C ILE A 137 -0.98 -3.37 -17.60
N ARG A 138 -1.29 -3.60 -16.33
CA ARG A 138 -2.40 -4.45 -15.88
C ARG A 138 -3.44 -3.61 -15.17
N SER A 139 -4.57 -3.39 -15.85
CA SER A 139 -5.70 -2.55 -15.39
C SER A 139 -7.00 -3.32 -15.16
N HIS A 140 -6.96 -4.65 -15.20
CA HIS A 140 -8.16 -5.46 -15.03
C HIS A 140 -8.80 -5.25 -13.65
N SER A 141 -10.13 -5.23 -13.59
CA SER A 141 -10.92 -4.96 -12.36
C SER A 141 -10.70 -5.95 -11.21
N ILE A 142 -10.16 -7.14 -11.49
CA ILE A 142 -9.75 -8.08 -10.44
C ILE A 142 -8.58 -7.55 -9.60
N PHE A 143 -7.74 -6.67 -10.15
CA PHE A 143 -6.60 -6.06 -9.48
C PHE A 143 -6.93 -4.71 -8.87
N HIS A 144 -7.83 -3.97 -9.52
CA HIS A 144 -8.18 -2.60 -9.19
C HIS A 144 -9.70 -2.45 -9.25
N ASP A 145 -10.37 -2.58 -8.10
CA ASP A 145 -11.84 -2.57 -8.05
C ASP A 145 -12.39 -1.18 -8.42
N PRO A 146 -13.19 -1.06 -9.51
CA PRO A 146 -13.66 0.23 -9.99
C PRO A 146 -14.56 0.96 -8.99
N SER A 147 -15.30 0.22 -8.17
CA SER A 147 -16.18 0.80 -7.15
C SER A 147 -15.37 1.45 -6.03
N LEU A 148 -14.30 0.80 -5.58
CA LEU A 148 -13.38 1.35 -4.59
C LEU A 148 -12.58 2.53 -5.13
N ILE A 149 -12.17 2.51 -6.40
CA ILE A 149 -11.53 3.66 -7.06
C ILE A 149 -12.47 4.87 -7.07
N GLN A 150 -13.73 4.68 -7.48
CA GLN A 150 -14.72 5.75 -7.50
C GLN A 150 -15.02 6.27 -6.10
N LEU A 151 -15.06 5.37 -5.12
CA LEU A 151 -15.23 5.71 -3.71
C LEU A 151 -14.07 6.57 -3.20
N ALA A 152 -12.83 6.23 -3.54
CA ALA A 152 -11.65 7.01 -3.18
C ALA A 152 -11.71 8.42 -3.77
N LYS A 153 -12.05 8.54 -5.06
CA LYS A 153 -12.21 9.84 -5.74
C LYS A 153 -13.28 10.72 -5.08
N SER A 154 -14.44 10.15 -4.78
CA SER A 154 -15.54 10.89 -4.14
C SER A 154 -15.21 11.28 -2.70
N SER A 155 -14.47 10.44 -1.98
CA SER A 155 -14.03 10.72 -0.61
C SER A 155 -12.97 11.82 -0.56
N ALA A 156 -12.00 11.79 -1.45
CA ALA A 156 -11.00 12.85 -1.56
C ALA A 156 -11.65 14.19 -1.95
N LYS A 157 -12.56 14.20 -2.93
CA LYS A 157 -13.31 15.41 -3.33
C LYS A 157 -14.07 16.01 -2.17
N LYS A 158 -14.74 15.19 -1.34
CA LYS A 158 -15.47 15.66 -0.14
C LYS A 158 -14.54 16.36 0.86
N LEU A 159 -13.28 15.93 0.93
CA LEU A 159 -12.27 16.47 1.82
C LEU A 159 -11.40 17.55 1.16
N GLU A 160 -11.75 18.01 -0.03
CA GLU A 160 -10.99 19.00 -0.82
C GLU A 160 -9.52 18.56 -1.03
N GLN A 161 -9.28 17.23 -1.15
CA GLN A 161 -7.97 16.68 -1.44
C GLN A 161 -7.86 16.32 -2.92
N GLU A 162 -6.73 16.71 -3.54
CA GLU A 162 -6.40 16.26 -4.88
C GLU A 162 -6.01 14.78 -4.89
N ILE A 163 -6.67 14.01 -5.72
CA ILE A 163 -6.34 12.61 -5.96
C ILE A 163 -6.37 12.32 -7.46
N ASN A 164 -5.28 11.78 -7.96
CA ASN A 164 -5.13 11.40 -9.35
C ASN A 164 -5.30 9.90 -9.53
N THR A 165 -5.49 9.43 -10.74
CA THR A 165 -5.36 8.00 -11.08
C THR A 165 -4.13 7.79 -11.94
N GLY A 166 -3.55 6.58 -11.86
CA GLY A 166 -2.38 6.28 -12.67
C GLY A 166 -1.82 4.89 -12.44
N THR A 167 -0.79 4.56 -13.22
CA THR A 167 -0.08 3.28 -13.19
C THR A 167 1.02 3.28 -12.12
N TYR A 168 0.92 2.34 -11.18
CA TYR A 168 1.97 2.09 -10.19
C TYR A 168 3.00 1.07 -10.75
N CYS A 169 4.27 1.43 -10.80
CA CYS A 169 5.38 0.58 -11.20
C CYS A 169 6.08 0.00 -9.98
N TRP A 170 6.29 -1.32 -9.98
CA TRP A 170 7.04 -2.03 -8.93
C TRP A 170 8.45 -2.32 -9.38
N THR A 171 9.43 -1.88 -8.61
CA THR A 171 10.85 -2.20 -8.73
C THR A 171 11.34 -2.97 -7.52
N LEU A 172 12.47 -3.68 -7.63
CA LEU A 172 12.96 -4.53 -6.52
C LEU A 172 13.46 -3.74 -5.32
N GLY A 173 14.20 -2.65 -5.53
CA GLY A 173 14.99 -2.02 -4.48
C GLY A 173 16.21 -2.86 -4.07
N PRO A 174 16.91 -2.53 -2.97
CA PRO A 174 16.73 -1.35 -2.12
C PRO A 174 17.27 -0.05 -2.72
N CYS A 175 18.06 -0.14 -3.82
CA CYS A 175 18.57 1.04 -4.53
C CYS A 175 17.41 1.74 -5.26
N TYR A 176 17.44 3.07 -5.25
CA TYR A 176 16.55 3.85 -6.11
C TYR A 176 16.92 3.63 -7.58
N GLU A 177 15.93 3.81 -8.43
CA GLU A 177 16.05 3.70 -9.86
C GLU A 177 17.00 4.77 -10.43
N THR A 178 17.64 4.45 -11.53
CA THR A 178 18.39 5.43 -12.32
C THR A 178 17.45 6.32 -13.12
N PRO A 179 17.87 7.53 -13.55
CA PRO A 179 17.07 8.36 -14.45
C PRO A 179 16.68 7.66 -15.78
N ALA A 180 17.50 6.71 -16.26
CA ALA A 180 17.21 5.95 -17.47
C ALA A 180 16.06 4.95 -17.25
N GLU A 181 16.06 4.24 -16.13
CA GLU A 181 14.96 3.34 -15.75
C GLU A 181 13.65 4.11 -15.57
N ILE A 182 13.69 5.25 -14.88
CA ILE A 182 12.52 6.12 -14.72
C ILE A 182 11.99 6.59 -16.08
N LYS A 183 12.88 7.01 -16.99
CA LYS A 183 12.49 7.41 -18.35
C LYS A 183 11.83 6.27 -19.12
N ASN A 184 12.36 5.04 -18.97
CA ASN A 184 11.77 3.86 -19.60
C ASN A 184 10.37 3.54 -19.03
N MET A 185 10.22 3.50 -17.71
CA MET A 185 8.91 3.25 -17.06
C MET A 185 7.87 4.29 -17.47
N ARG A 186 8.26 5.58 -17.55
CA ARG A 186 7.37 6.63 -18.08
C ARG A 186 6.98 6.41 -19.53
N TYR A 187 7.92 6.00 -20.37
CA TYR A 187 7.64 5.68 -21.77
C TYR A 187 6.63 4.53 -21.89
N LEU A 188 6.69 3.55 -20.99
CA LEU A 188 5.74 2.44 -20.90
C LEU A 188 4.39 2.83 -20.28
N GLY A 189 4.22 4.05 -19.79
CA GLY A 189 2.97 4.56 -19.22
C GLY A 189 2.89 4.52 -17.69
N GLY A 190 4.01 4.42 -17.00
CA GLY A 190 4.07 4.49 -15.52
C GLY A 190 3.96 5.92 -15.00
N ASP A 191 3.23 6.11 -13.90
CA ASP A 191 3.01 7.40 -13.22
C ASP A 191 3.70 7.51 -11.86
N ALA A 192 3.80 6.42 -11.14
CA ALA A 192 4.48 6.34 -9.84
C ALA A 192 5.30 5.07 -9.72
N VAL A 193 6.39 5.13 -8.94
CA VAL A 193 7.30 3.99 -8.73
C VAL A 193 7.51 3.73 -7.24
N GLY A 194 7.63 2.46 -6.89
CA GLY A 194 7.98 2.01 -5.55
C GLY A 194 8.37 0.54 -5.50
N MET A 195 8.76 0.08 -4.32
CA MET A 195 9.44 -1.21 -4.12
C MET A 195 8.54 -2.29 -3.48
N SER A 196 7.20 -2.16 -3.61
CA SER A 196 6.23 -3.03 -2.94
C SER A 196 4.93 -3.14 -3.73
N THR A 197 3.85 -3.58 -3.07
CA THR A 197 2.44 -3.38 -3.49
C THR A 197 1.95 -4.33 -4.58
N VAL A 198 2.67 -4.51 -5.70
CA VAL A 198 2.21 -5.38 -6.80
C VAL A 198 2.06 -6.84 -6.37
N PRO A 199 2.97 -7.45 -5.58
CA PRO A 199 2.77 -8.79 -5.03
C PRO A 199 1.49 -8.92 -4.20
N GLU A 200 1.17 -7.88 -3.40
CA GLU A 200 -0.04 -7.83 -2.58
C GLU A 200 -1.29 -7.75 -3.45
N ILE A 201 -1.30 -6.87 -4.47
CA ILE A 201 -2.41 -6.75 -5.45
C ILE A 201 -2.68 -8.07 -6.14
N VAL A 202 -1.64 -8.70 -6.68
CA VAL A 202 -1.75 -9.96 -7.44
C VAL A 202 -2.26 -11.10 -6.55
N THR A 203 -1.78 -11.16 -5.31
CA THR A 203 -2.20 -12.20 -4.37
C THR A 203 -3.64 -11.96 -3.89
N ALA A 204 -4.02 -10.71 -3.61
CA ALA A 204 -5.39 -10.35 -3.25
C ALA A 204 -6.37 -10.73 -4.36
N ALA A 205 -6.03 -10.45 -5.62
CA ALA A 205 -6.84 -10.84 -6.77
C ALA A 205 -7.04 -12.36 -6.89
N LYS A 206 -5.97 -13.15 -6.69
CA LYS A 206 -6.05 -14.63 -6.67
C LYS A 206 -6.97 -15.15 -5.57
N LEU A 207 -7.09 -14.43 -4.46
CA LEU A 207 -7.91 -14.79 -3.29
C LEU A 207 -9.30 -14.16 -3.32
N GLY A 208 -9.66 -13.42 -4.38
CA GLY A 208 -10.96 -12.79 -4.54
C GLY A 208 -11.20 -11.59 -3.61
N ILE A 209 -10.14 -10.99 -3.06
CA ILE A 209 -10.23 -9.79 -2.22
C ILE A 209 -10.26 -8.55 -3.10
N LYS A 210 -11.27 -7.72 -2.95
CA LYS A 210 -11.38 -6.43 -3.65
C LYS A 210 -10.33 -5.46 -3.14
N THR A 211 -9.54 -4.89 -4.05
CA THR A 211 -8.36 -4.11 -3.69
C THR A 211 -8.47 -2.66 -4.15
N LEU A 212 -8.10 -1.75 -3.24
CA LEU A 212 -7.84 -0.35 -3.51
C LEU A 212 -6.38 -0.04 -3.17
N THR A 213 -5.64 0.51 -4.12
CA THR A 213 -4.26 0.95 -3.89
C THR A 213 -4.18 2.47 -3.88
N LEU A 214 -3.62 3.02 -2.79
CA LEU A 214 -3.42 4.45 -2.59
C LEU A 214 -1.94 4.74 -2.39
N SER A 215 -1.37 5.55 -3.28
CA SER A 215 0.01 6.02 -3.19
C SER A 215 0.05 7.44 -2.65
N CYS A 216 0.84 7.66 -1.59
CA CYS A 216 1.26 8.97 -1.17
C CYS A 216 2.52 9.35 -1.98
N LEU A 217 2.41 10.32 -2.86
CA LEU A 217 3.53 10.78 -3.69
C LEU A 217 4.45 11.65 -2.83
N THR A 218 5.51 11.05 -2.31
CA THR A 218 6.39 11.70 -1.31
C THR A 218 7.51 12.53 -1.92
N ASN A 219 7.90 12.21 -3.14
CA ASN A 219 9.01 12.81 -3.86
C ASN A 219 8.81 12.63 -5.38
N TYR A 220 9.56 13.37 -6.17
CA TYR A 220 9.74 13.00 -7.57
C TYR A 220 10.72 11.84 -7.69
N ALA A 221 10.49 10.93 -8.63
CA ALA A 221 11.41 9.84 -8.96
C ALA A 221 12.74 10.37 -9.52
N ALA A 222 13.75 9.51 -9.58
CA ALA A 222 15.10 9.89 -10.01
C ALA A 222 15.11 10.55 -11.40
N GLY A 223 15.82 11.65 -11.53
CA GLY A 223 15.95 12.41 -12.77
C GLY A 223 14.75 13.26 -13.19
N ILE A 224 13.64 13.25 -12.42
CA ILE A 224 12.50 14.13 -12.65
C ILE A 224 12.75 15.51 -12.02
N SER A 225 13.33 15.55 -10.83
CA SER A 225 13.79 16.77 -10.18
C SER A 225 15.30 16.75 -9.94
N ARG A 226 15.86 17.91 -9.58
CA ARG A 226 17.30 18.01 -9.24
C ARG A 226 17.60 17.67 -7.77
N SER A 227 16.58 17.47 -6.95
CA SER A 227 16.75 17.13 -5.52
C SER A 227 17.26 15.69 -5.37
N PRO A 228 18.23 15.45 -4.47
CA PRO A 228 18.67 14.10 -4.17
C PRO A 228 17.55 13.29 -3.53
N LEU A 229 17.53 11.99 -3.79
CA LEU A 229 16.58 11.04 -3.20
C LEU A 229 17.22 10.34 -2.01
N THR A 230 16.56 10.40 -0.85
CA THR A 230 16.96 9.65 0.36
C THR A 230 15.74 9.03 1.03
N HIS A 231 15.91 7.87 1.66
CA HIS A 231 14.82 7.24 2.41
C HIS A 231 14.31 8.12 3.56
N HIS A 232 15.21 8.84 4.22
CA HIS A 232 14.85 9.79 5.28
C HIS A 232 13.88 10.87 4.76
N GLU A 233 14.14 11.45 3.59
CA GLU A 233 13.26 12.45 2.96
C GLU A 233 11.90 11.85 2.63
N VAL A 234 11.85 10.64 2.09
CA VAL A 234 10.60 9.91 1.81
C VAL A 234 9.75 9.78 3.07
N VAL A 235 10.35 9.30 4.19
CA VAL A 235 9.64 9.12 5.47
C VAL A 235 9.18 10.46 6.05
N MET A 236 10.01 11.51 5.99
CA MET A 236 9.66 12.85 6.49
C MET A 236 8.52 13.46 5.69
N ASN A 237 8.53 13.33 4.36
CA ASN A 237 7.45 13.82 3.51
C ASN A 237 6.16 13.01 3.70
N ALA A 238 6.26 11.68 3.81
CA ALA A 238 5.10 10.84 4.15
C ALA A 238 4.44 11.30 5.44
N LYS A 239 5.20 11.52 6.51
CA LYS A 239 4.69 12.03 7.81
C LYS A 239 4.00 13.39 7.68
N LYS A 240 4.50 14.26 6.81
CA LYS A 240 3.90 15.58 6.56
C LYS A 240 2.50 15.46 5.94
N PHE A 241 2.31 14.50 5.04
CA PHE A 241 1.04 14.30 4.32
C PHE A 241 0.10 13.31 5.04
N ASP A 242 0.59 12.52 5.99
CA ASP A 242 -0.11 11.41 6.64
C ASP A 242 -1.48 11.81 7.24
N LYS A 243 -1.62 13.01 7.80
CA LYS A 243 -2.91 13.46 8.34
C LYS A 243 -4.01 13.50 7.26
N ASN A 244 -3.75 14.13 6.14
CA ASN A 244 -4.71 14.27 5.05
C ASN A 244 -4.95 12.92 4.38
N PHE A 245 -3.90 12.14 4.19
CA PHE A 245 -3.95 10.80 3.63
C PHE A 245 -4.80 9.86 4.51
N SER A 246 -4.57 9.86 5.82
CA SER A 246 -5.37 9.10 6.78
C SER A 246 -6.84 9.51 6.78
N ASN A 247 -7.15 10.80 6.67
CA ASN A 247 -8.53 11.28 6.60
C ASN A 247 -9.25 10.76 5.35
N VAL A 248 -8.57 10.69 4.21
CA VAL A 248 -9.14 10.12 2.98
C VAL A 248 -9.45 8.63 3.18
N ILE A 249 -8.52 7.87 3.77
CA ILE A 249 -8.73 6.43 4.06
C ILE A 249 -9.91 6.22 5.01
N ILE A 250 -10.00 7.01 6.07
CA ILE A 250 -11.11 6.96 7.03
C ILE A 250 -12.44 7.22 6.33
N GLU A 251 -12.50 8.22 5.45
CA GLU A 251 -13.73 8.56 4.72
C GLU A 251 -14.12 7.46 3.71
N ILE A 252 -13.13 6.75 3.13
CA ILE A 252 -13.36 5.59 2.29
C ILE A 252 -13.95 4.44 3.13
N ILE A 253 -13.32 4.09 4.24
CA ILE A 253 -13.74 2.98 5.12
C ILE A 253 -15.20 3.16 5.57
N LYS A 254 -15.61 4.38 5.92
CA LYS A 254 -16.99 4.68 6.33
C LYS A 254 -18.07 4.37 5.29
N LYS A 255 -17.68 4.18 4.04
CA LYS A 255 -18.59 4.00 2.90
C LYS A 255 -18.43 2.64 2.23
N ILE A 256 -17.55 1.78 2.73
CA ILE A 256 -17.47 0.39 2.30
C ILE A 256 -18.61 -0.36 2.99
N ASP A 257 -19.52 -0.90 2.19
CA ASP A 257 -20.67 -1.70 2.61
C ASP A 257 -20.38 -3.21 2.62
#